data_6f2746e50100a838b0053c65adbb6b6e
#
_entry.id   6f2746e50100a838b0053c65adbb6b6e
#
_cell.length_a   1.000
_cell.length_b   1.000
_cell.length_c   1.000
_cell.angle_alpha   90.00
_cell.angle_beta   90.00
_cell.angle_gamma   90.00
#
_symmetry.space_group_name_H-M   'P 1'
#
loop_
_entity.id
_entity.type
_entity.pdbx_description
1 polymer ?
#
loop_
_entity_poly.entity_id
_entity_poly.type
_entity_poly.pdbx_seq_one_letter_code
_entity_poly.pdbx_strand_id
1 'polypeptide(L)'
;MKNTTINKIVGIILLAGVCEIGLAGVPAVINLTRASDNPKVIEISAKKFEFSPSQITLKKGEPVILRLSSSDRVHGFMSKPLKIDTDIPADKSEDVAITPDTAGDFTVICDHYCGTGHGNMKMKVTVVE
;
A
#
# COMPACT_ATOMS: atom_id res chain seq x y z
N MET A 1 48.50 5.41 38.28
CA MET A 1 49.76 4.64 38.05
C MET A 1 49.75 4.14 36.62
N LYS A 2 50.66 4.76 35.84
CA LYS A 2 51.62 4.10 34.94
C LYS A 2 50.97 3.24 33.83
N ASN A 3 51.30 3.32 32.62
CA ASN A 3 52.31 3.90 31.72
C ASN A 3 51.91 3.45 30.33
N THR A 4 51.97 4.32 29.38
CA THR A 4 53.03 4.42 28.35
C THR A 4 53.19 3.15 27.49
N THR A 5 52.99 3.22 26.18
CA THR A 5 54.10 3.28 25.26
C THR A 5 53.64 3.46 23.81
N ILE A 6 54.13 4.49 23.23
CA ILE A 6 54.22 4.87 21.83
C ILE A 6 55.02 3.77 21.08
N ASN A 7 54.59 3.43 19.87
CA ASN A 7 55.57 3.08 18.86
C ASN A 7 55.14 3.58 17.47
N LYS A 8 55.92 4.55 17.05
CA LYS A 8 56.09 4.99 15.67
C LYS A 8 56.74 3.91 14.86
N ILE A 9 56.27 3.60 13.71
CA ILE A 9 57.14 3.21 12.61
C ILE A 9 56.69 3.91 11.35
N VAL A 10 57.57 4.76 10.92
CA VAL A 10 57.60 5.43 9.61
C VAL A 10 58.05 4.39 8.59
N GLY A 11 57.35 4.33 7.50
CA GLY A 11 57.77 3.57 6.34
C GLY A 11 57.29 4.27 5.07
N ILE A 12 58.15 5.15 4.59
CA ILE A 12 58.08 5.76 3.28
C ILE A 12 58.48 4.72 2.24
N ILE A 13 57.67 4.43 1.28
CA ILE A 13 58.12 3.95 -0.02
C ILE A 13 57.31 4.67 -1.11
N LEU A 14 57.99 5.57 -1.76
CA LEU A 14 57.68 6.04 -3.10
C LEU A 14 57.85 4.89 -4.07
N LEU A 15 56.93 4.72 -4.98
CA LEU A 15 57.29 4.47 -6.38
C LEU A 15 56.08 4.71 -7.27
N ALA A 16 56.34 5.56 -8.21
CA ALA A 16 55.47 5.97 -9.30
C ALA A 16 55.08 4.77 -10.18
N GLY A 17 53.87 4.79 -10.59
CA GLY A 17 53.34 3.97 -11.67
C GLY A 17 52.16 4.69 -12.26
N VAL A 18 52.44 5.61 -13.18
CA VAL A 18 51.43 6.19 -14.05
C VAL A 18 50.99 5.11 -15.00
N CYS A 19 49.74 4.75 -14.91
CA CYS A 19 48.99 4.18 -16.04
C CYS A 19 47.60 4.79 -16.05
N GLU A 20 47.57 5.92 -16.73
CA GLU A 20 46.31 6.39 -17.27
C GLU A 20 45.81 5.41 -18.30
N ILE A 21 44.55 5.18 -18.30
CA ILE A 21 43.61 5.13 -19.43
C ILE A 21 42.34 4.69 -18.74
N GLY A 22 41.52 5.55 -18.31
CA GLY A 22 40.50 6.19 -19.08
C GLY A 22 39.47 5.19 -19.56
N LEU A 23 38.48 4.97 -18.84
CA LEU A 23 37.09 5.03 -19.33
C LEU A 23 36.25 5.27 -18.07
N ALA A 24 35.78 6.48 -17.97
CA ALA A 24 34.78 6.83 -16.99
C ALA A 24 33.55 5.95 -17.22
N GLY A 25 33.55 4.82 -16.55
CA GLY A 25 32.33 4.10 -16.28
C GLY A 25 31.51 4.97 -15.33
N VAL A 26 30.64 5.77 -15.87
CA VAL A 26 29.60 6.44 -15.08
C VAL A 26 28.88 5.31 -14.37
N PRO A 27 28.90 5.22 -13.01
CA PRO A 27 28.02 4.30 -12.35
C PRO A 27 26.60 4.75 -12.72
N ALA A 28 25.91 3.93 -13.48
CA ALA A 28 24.49 4.07 -13.65
C ALA A 28 23.89 4.07 -12.26
N VAL A 29 23.57 5.24 -11.75
CA VAL A 29 22.79 5.38 -10.54
C VAL A 29 21.43 4.84 -10.94
N ILE A 30 21.21 3.56 -10.69
CA ILE A 30 19.89 3.00 -10.75
C ILE A 30 19.13 3.71 -9.64
N ASN A 31 18.46 4.77 -10.00
CA ASN A 31 17.49 5.42 -9.15
C ASN A 31 16.32 4.41 -9.03
N LEU A 32 16.46 3.47 -8.12
CA LEU A 32 15.32 2.73 -7.64
C LEU A 32 14.45 3.77 -6.91
N THR A 33 13.57 4.36 -7.68
CA THR A 33 12.41 5.03 -7.11
C THR A 33 11.66 3.93 -6.36
N ARG A 34 11.96 3.79 -5.07
CA ARG A 34 11.10 3.04 -4.17
C ARG A 34 9.74 3.70 -4.27
N ALA A 35 8.85 3.07 -5.03
CA ALA A 35 7.43 3.30 -4.81
C ALA A 35 7.24 3.16 -3.30
N SER A 36 6.64 4.17 -2.69
CA SER A 36 6.39 4.21 -1.25
C SER A 36 5.85 2.86 -0.80
N ASP A 37 6.61 2.11 -0.01
CA ASP A 37 6.27 0.77 0.47
C ASP A 37 5.05 0.77 1.42
N ASN A 38 4.39 1.91 1.54
CA ASN A 38 3.22 2.08 2.41
C ASN A 38 1.97 2.16 1.53
N PRO A 39 1.16 1.10 1.47
CA PRO A 39 -0.05 1.08 0.66
C PRO A 39 -0.99 2.19 1.13
N LYS A 40 -1.63 2.85 0.17
CA LYS A 40 -2.65 3.86 0.45
C LYS A 40 -3.79 3.24 1.24
N VAL A 41 -4.19 3.88 2.34
CA VAL A 41 -5.34 3.49 3.12
C VAL A 41 -6.54 4.35 2.71
N ILE A 42 -7.67 3.70 2.41
CA ILE A 42 -8.95 4.35 2.11
C ILE A 42 -9.95 3.91 3.17
N GLU A 43 -10.47 4.86 3.93
CA GLU A 43 -11.46 4.59 4.94
C GLU A 43 -12.87 4.55 4.34
N ILE A 44 -13.61 3.51 4.67
CA ILE A 44 -15.00 3.30 4.24
C ILE A 44 -15.82 2.97 5.48
N SER A 45 -16.85 3.76 5.72
CA SER A 45 -17.79 3.50 6.81
C SER A 45 -19.10 2.95 6.26
N ALA A 46 -19.68 2.01 6.99
CA ALA A 46 -20.98 1.43 6.71
C ALA A 46 -21.98 1.80 7.80
N LYS A 47 -23.19 2.12 7.39
CA LYS A 47 -24.37 2.26 8.26
C LYS A 47 -25.60 1.89 7.47
N LYS A 48 -26.74 1.71 8.10
CA LYS A 48 -28.01 1.44 7.42
C LYS A 48 -28.41 2.64 6.55
N PHE A 49 -28.47 2.54 5.31
CA PHE A 49 -28.26 1.49 4.31
C PHE A 49 -27.31 2.04 3.26
N GLU A 50 -26.18 2.54 3.68
CA GLU A 50 -25.21 3.21 2.80
C GLU A 50 -23.77 2.91 3.18
N PHE A 51 -22.89 2.98 2.19
CA PHE A 51 -21.44 3.09 2.38
C PHE A 51 -21.01 4.55 2.20
N SER A 52 -20.09 5.02 3.02
CA SER A 52 -19.50 6.35 2.91
C SER A 52 -17.98 6.28 2.83
N PRO A 53 -17.37 6.77 1.77
CA PRO A 53 -17.99 7.38 0.58
C PRO A 53 -18.76 6.35 -0.25
N SER A 54 -19.76 6.81 -1.02
CA SER A 54 -20.57 5.95 -1.90
C SER A 54 -19.83 5.57 -3.20
N GLN A 55 -18.70 6.21 -3.46
CA GLN A 55 -17.84 5.95 -4.63
C GLN A 55 -16.39 6.20 -4.29
N ILE A 56 -15.50 5.34 -4.79
CA ILE A 56 -14.04 5.51 -4.73
C ILE A 56 -13.44 5.27 -6.11
N THR A 57 -12.24 5.83 -6.32
CA THR A 57 -11.44 5.59 -7.51
C THR A 57 -10.12 4.96 -7.09
N LEU A 58 -9.79 3.85 -7.72
CA LEU A 58 -8.56 3.10 -7.54
C LEU A 58 -7.75 3.11 -8.83
N LYS A 59 -6.48 2.77 -8.74
CA LYS A 59 -5.60 2.62 -9.88
C LYS A 59 -5.23 1.16 -10.07
N LYS A 60 -5.29 0.70 -11.31
CA LYS A 60 -4.92 -0.68 -11.68
C LYS A 60 -3.47 -0.96 -11.31
N GLY A 61 -3.24 -2.09 -10.68
CA GLY A 61 -1.91 -2.53 -10.26
C GLY A 61 -1.36 -1.83 -9.01
N GLU A 62 -2.10 -0.86 -8.42
CA GLU A 62 -1.68 -0.17 -7.22
C GLU A 62 -2.27 -0.85 -5.97
N PRO A 63 -1.44 -1.33 -5.04
CA PRO A 63 -1.93 -1.93 -3.80
C PRO A 63 -2.55 -0.86 -2.89
N VAL A 64 -3.75 -1.14 -2.38
CA VAL A 64 -4.46 -0.28 -1.44
C VAL A 64 -5.03 -1.10 -0.29
N ILE A 65 -5.20 -0.47 0.86
CA ILE A 65 -5.90 -1.03 2.00
C ILE A 65 -7.23 -0.29 2.13
N LEU A 66 -8.32 -1.03 2.07
CA LEU A 66 -9.65 -0.54 2.41
C LEU A 66 -9.87 -0.79 3.90
N ARG A 67 -9.94 0.27 4.68
CA ARG A 67 -10.26 0.18 6.10
C ARG A 67 -11.74 0.36 6.29
N LEU A 68 -12.41 -0.74 6.62
CA LEU A 68 -13.84 -0.83 6.74
C LEU A 68 -14.27 -0.69 8.21
N SER A 69 -15.28 0.11 8.46
CA SER A 69 -15.86 0.28 9.80
C SER A 69 -17.38 0.37 9.72
N SER A 70 -18.06 0.04 10.80
CA SER A 70 -19.50 0.20 10.90
C SER A 70 -19.86 0.96 12.18
N SER A 71 -20.85 1.84 12.07
CA SER A 71 -21.35 2.63 13.20
C SER A 71 -22.61 2.06 13.86
N ASP A 72 -23.20 1.01 13.32
CA ASP A 72 -24.48 0.48 13.81
C ASP A 72 -24.50 -1.05 13.99
N ARG A 73 -24.11 -1.82 13.01
CA ARG A 73 -24.15 -3.29 13.04
C ARG A 73 -23.18 -3.91 12.06
N VAL A 74 -23.11 -5.21 12.02
CA VAL A 74 -22.37 -5.94 11.00
C VAL A 74 -23.02 -5.71 9.63
N HIS A 75 -22.20 -5.40 8.62
CA HIS A 75 -22.57 -5.32 7.22
C HIS A 75 -21.67 -6.24 6.40
N GLY A 76 -22.13 -6.70 5.25
CA GLY A 76 -21.30 -7.36 4.27
C GLY A 76 -20.60 -6.35 3.36
N PHE A 77 -19.47 -6.75 2.81
CA PHE A 77 -18.72 -5.97 1.82
C PHE A 77 -18.19 -6.91 0.73
N MET A 78 -18.95 -7.05 -0.35
CA MET A 78 -18.70 -8.07 -1.34
C MET A 78 -18.66 -7.50 -2.76
N SER A 79 -17.63 -7.88 -3.51
CA SER A 79 -17.52 -7.66 -4.94
C SER A 79 -16.72 -8.80 -5.58
N LYS A 80 -17.39 -9.68 -6.26
CA LYS A 80 -16.75 -10.83 -6.94
C LYS A 80 -15.68 -10.42 -7.95
N PRO A 81 -15.91 -9.40 -8.81
CA PRO A 81 -14.90 -8.96 -9.77
C PRO A 81 -13.63 -8.41 -9.10
N LEU A 82 -13.76 -7.79 -7.94
CA LEU A 82 -12.63 -7.28 -7.16
C LEU A 82 -12.07 -8.31 -6.17
N LYS A 83 -12.64 -9.53 -6.15
CA LYS A 83 -12.26 -10.62 -5.25
C LYS A 83 -12.35 -10.23 -3.77
N ILE A 84 -13.35 -9.45 -3.43
CA ILE A 84 -13.64 -9.01 -2.07
C ILE A 84 -14.88 -9.76 -1.56
N ASP A 85 -14.75 -10.32 -0.38
CA ASP A 85 -15.84 -11.00 0.34
C ASP A 85 -15.49 -10.99 1.83
N THR A 86 -16.03 -10.01 2.55
CA THR A 86 -15.77 -9.85 3.99
C THR A 86 -16.92 -9.19 4.70
N ASP A 87 -17.01 -9.41 6.01
CA ASP A 87 -17.92 -8.69 6.89
C ASP A 87 -17.26 -7.45 7.51
N ILE A 88 -18.04 -6.40 7.67
CA ILE A 88 -17.65 -5.19 8.40
C ILE A 88 -18.18 -5.31 9.82
N PRO A 89 -17.32 -5.52 10.82
CA PRO A 89 -17.76 -5.66 12.20
C PRO A 89 -18.27 -4.33 12.77
N ALA A 90 -19.17 -4.41 13.77
CA ALA A 90 -19.79 -3.23 14.37
C ALA A 90 -18.86 -2.44 15.29
N ASP A 91 -17.91 -3.11 15.95
CA ASP A 91 -17.17 -2.53 17.08
C ASP A 91 -15.68 -2.30 16.79
N LYS A 92 -15.24 -2.63 15.59
CA LYS A 92 -13.83 -2.50 15.18
C LYS A 92 -13.73 -2.28 13.67
N SER A 93 -12.57 -1.91 13.20
CA SER A 93 -12.29 -1.83 11.77
C SER A 93 -11.72 -3.14 11.24
N GLU A 94 -12.00 -3.42 9.98
CA GLU A 94 -11.45 -4.52 9.19
C GLU A 94 -10.66 -3.95 8.03
N ASP A 95 -9.42 -4.38 7.85
CA ASP A 95 -8.55 -3.93 6.77
C ASP A 95 -8.53 -4.99 5.66
N VAL A 96 -8.90 -4.58 4.45
CA VAL A 96 -8.89 -5.42 3.25
C VAL A 96 -7.85 -4.89 2.28
N ALA A 97 -6.79 -5.66 2.07
CA ALA A 97 -5.77 -5.34 1.08
C ALA A 97 -6.21 -5.84 -0.30
N ILE A 98 -6.23 -4.94 -1.28
CA ILE A 98 -6.53 -5.28 -2.67
C ILE A 98 -5.53 -4.63 -3.63
N THR A 99 -5.30 -5.29 -4.75
CA THR A 99 -4.58 -4.75 -5.90
C THR A 99 -5.45 -5.01 -7.13
N PRO A 100 -6.18 -3.99 -7.62
CA PRO A 100 -7.04 -4.20 -8.78
C PRO A 100 -6.24 -4.61 -10.00
N ASP A 101 -6.68 -5.64 -10.70
CA ASP A 101 -6.01 -6.17 -11.89
C ASP A 101 -6.71 -5.80 -13.21
N THR A 102 -7.88 -5.19 -13.13
CA THR A 102 -8.70 -4.84 -14.29
C THR A 102 -9.30 -3.45 -14.10
N ALA A 103 -9.15 -2.60 -15.11
CA ALA A 103 -9.80 -1.29 -15.14
C ALA A 103 -11.29 -1.42 -15.46
N GLY A 104 -12.10 -0.49 -14.97
CA GLY A 104 -13.53 -0.45 -15.19
C GLY A 104 -14.31 0.01 -13.97
N ASP A 105 -15.62 -0.07 -14.08
CA ASP A 105 -16.56 0.25 -13.01
C ASP A 105 -17.10 -1.03 -12.37
N PHE A 106 -16.95 -1.11 -11.06
CA PHE A 106 -17.37 -2.24 -10.25
C PHE A 106 -18.34 -1.82 -9.17
N THR A 107 -19.18 -2.75 -8.74
CA THR A 107 -20.11 -2.51 -7.63
C THR A 107 -19.71 -3.40 -6.45
N VAL A 108 -19.68 -2.80 -5.28
CA VAL A 108 -19.65 -3.49 -4.00
C VAL A 108 -21.04 -3.47 -3.41
N ILE A 109 -21.49 -4.60 -2.90
CA ILE A 109 -22.80 -4.76 -2.28
C ILE A 109 -22.66 -5.21 -0.83
N CYS A 110 -23.67 -4.90 -0.02
CA CYS A 110 -23.84 -5.52 1.29
C CYS A 110 -24.55 -6.86 1.10
N ASP A 111 -23.84 -7.96 1.31
CA ASP A 111 -24.38 -9.32 1.20
C ASP A 111 -24.77 -9.93 2.55
N HIS A 112 -24.50 -9.22 3.65
CA HIS A 112 -24.95 -9.56 4.98
C HIS A 112 -26.29 -8.88 5.27
N TYR A 113 -27.31 -9.61 5.67
CA TYR A 113 -28.61 -9.01 5.95
C TYR A 113 -28.54 -8.01 7.11
N CYS A 114 -28.69 -6.74 6.80
CA CYS A 114 -28.60 -5.63 7.76
C CYS A 114 -29.93 -4.89 8.00
N GLY A 115 -31.02 -5.34 7.42
CA GLY A 115 -32.35 -4.75 7.57
C GLY A 115 -33.10 -4.60 6.25
N THR A 116 -34.28 -3.97 6.27
CA THR A 116 -35.20 -3.89 5.13
C THR A 116 -34.65 -3.12 3.91
N GLY A 117 -33.65 -2.25 4.10
CA GLY A 117 -32.98 -1.51 3.02
C GLY A 117 -31.74 -2.19 2.47
N HIS A 118 -31.39 -3.37 2.95
CA HIS A 118 -30.19 -4.14 2.60
C HIS A 118 -29.96 -4.27 1.08
N GLY A 119 -30.98 -4.57 0.29
CA GLY A 119 -30.86 -4.78 -1.15
C GLY A 119 -30.43 -3.54 -1.95
N ASN A 120 -30.49 -2.36 -1.36
CA ASN A 120 -30.08 -1.10 -1.99
C ASN A 120 -28.72 -0.60 -1.50
N MET A 121 -28.11 -1.28 -0.53
CA MET A 121 -26.83 -0.87 0.05
C MET A 121 -25.67 -1.29 -0.85
N LYS A 122 -25.14 -0.33 -1.58
CA LYS A 122 -24.05 -0.53 -2.55
C LYS A 122 -23.17 0.70 -2.69
N MET A 123 -21.94 0.48 -3.13
CA MET A 123 -21.03 1.55 -3.52
C MET A 123 -20.39 1.25 -4.87
N LYS A 124 -19.94 2.30 -5.54
CA LYS A 124 -19.23 2.22 -6.82
C LYS A 124 -17.72 2.26 -6.60
N VAL A 125 -17.01 1.39 -7.27
CA VAL A 125 -15.53 1.41 -7.35
C VAL A 125 -15.15 1.56 -8.81
N THR A 126 -14.49 2.67 -9.14
CA THR A 126 -13.93 2.89 -10.47
C THR A 126 -12.44 2.59 -10.43
N VAL A 127 -11.98 1.69 -11.27
CA VAL A 127 -10.56 1.38 -11.45
C VAL A 127 -10.08 2.01 -12.75
N VAL A 128 -9.12 2.92 -12.66
CA VAL A 128 -8.47 3.56 -13.81
C VAL A 128 -7.14 2.90 -14.13
N GLU A 129 -6.64 3.08 -15.38
CA GLU A 129 -5.33 2.59 -15.83
C GLU A 129 -4.15 3.26 -15.08
#